data_dd8dd9ab0f1867789a1d0e7304f18da2
#
_entry.id   dd8dd9ab0f1867789a1d0e7304f18da2
#
_cell.length_a   1.000
_cell.length_b   1.000
_cell.length_c   1.000
_cell.angle_alpha   90.00
_cell.angle_beta   90.00
_cell.angle_gamma   90.00
#
_symmetry.space_group_name_H-M   'P 1'
#
loop_
_entity.id
_entity.type
_entity.pdbx_description
1 polymer ?
#
loop_
_entity_poly.entity_id
_entity_poly.type
_entity_poly.pdbx_seq_one_letter_code
_entity_poly.pdbx_strand_id
1 'polypeptide(L)'
;MNDRKQNALTGFIDSVYCGSGVDGRGLRCVVFFSGCNLRCPFCHNPETLFKRGRETSAEELFQKLKRYKPYFKKGGVTLSGGEPFLQKDFLLALVSLLRRENIHVVAETNGHIPDEEILRALDGVIVDIKNQEADEPSVYESFFTLCDRIGCPYEITNVLVPGKNDTGEKLAGLAKLVRGRGK
;
A
#
# COMPACT_ATOMS: atom_id res chain seq x y z
N MET A 1 -10.60 22.24 1.75
CA MET A 1 -11.42 21.63 0.67
C MET A 1 -12.74 21.21 1.30
N ASN A 2 -13.89 21.47 0.66
CA ASN A 2 -15.20 21.25 1.28
C ASN A 2 -15.48 19.74 1.38
N ASP A 3 -15.92 19.22 2.56
CA ASP A 3 -16.17 17.79 2.84
C ASP A 3 -16.98 17.07 1.76
N ARG A 4 -17.97 17.75 1.15
CA ARG A 4 -18.77 17.18 0.05
C ARG A 4 -17.97 16.90 -1.22
N LYS A 5 -16.94 17.73 -1.52
CA LYS A 5 -16.06 17.50 -2.70
C LYS A 5 -15.10 16.36 -2.45
N GLN A 6 -14.59 16.19 -1.22
CA GLN A 6 -13.70 15.07 -0.87
C GLN A 6 -14.41 13.72 -0.95
N ASN A 7 -15.64 13.64 -0.44
CA ASN A 7 -16.39 12.39 -0.42
C ASN A 7 -16.81 11.91 -1.82
N ALA A 8 -16.88 12.83 -2.80
CA ALA A 8 -17.21 12.54 -4.18
C ALA A 8 -15.99 12.16 -5.05
N LEU A 9 -14.76 12.20 -4.48
CA LEU A 9 -13.57 11.75 -5.23
C LEU A 9 -13.67 10.27 -5.57
N THR A 10 -13.45 9.96 -6.85
CA THR A 10 -13.52 8.59 -7.36
C THR A 10 -12.15 8.00 -7.61
N GLY A 11 -12.08 6.69 -7.50
CA GLY A 11 -10.90 5.90 -7.83
C GLY A 11 -11.29 4.56 -8.47
N PHE A 12 -10.32 3.89 -9.04
CA PHE A 12 -10.48 2.60 -9.70
C PHE A 12 -10.02 1.48 -8.78
N ILE A 13 -10.96 0.64 -8.38
CA ILE A 13 -10.74 -0.48 -7.48
C ILE A 13 -11.02 -1.77 -8.25
N ASP A 14 -10.10 -2.73 -8.16
CA ASP A 14 -10.29 -4.06 -8.69
C ASP A 14 -11.26 -4.84 -7.79
N SER A 15 -10.88 -5.03 -6.54
CA SER A 15 -11.64 -5.85 -5.60
C SER A 15 -11.46 -5.41 -4.15
N VAL A 16 -12.28 -5.96 -3.27
CA VAL A 16 -12.18 -5.82 -1.81
C VAL A 16 -12.32 -7.19 -1.19
N TYR A 17 -11.30 -7.62 -0.46
CA TYR A 17 -11.29 -8.86 0.30
C TYR A 17 -11.26 -8.56 1.80
N CYS A 18 -12.22 -9.09 2.57
CA CYS A 18 -12.26 -8.92 4.01
C CYS A 18 -12.02 -10.25 4.73
N GLY A 19 -11.11 -10.23 5.71
CA GLY A 19 -10.72 -11.43 6.46
C GLY A 19 -9.26 -11.84 6.25
N SER A 20 -8.41 -10.95 5.71
CA SER A 20 -6.98 -11.23 5.60
C SER A 20 -6.28 -11.17 6.96
N GLY A 21 -5.40 -12.12 7.20
CA GLY A 21 -4.48 -12.16 8.35
C GLY A 21 -3.01 -12.01 7.96
N VAL A 22 -2.72 -11.72 6.68
CA VAL A 22 -1.35 -11.65 6.12
C VAL A 22 -0.98 -10.28 5.57
N ASP A 23 -1.95 -9.40 5.32
CA ASP A 23 -1.72 -8.08 4.74
C ASP A 23 -1.57 -7.01 5.84
N GLY A 24 -0.71 -7.27 6.81
CA GLY A 24 -0.46 -6.44 7.99
C GLY A 24 -1.05 -7.05 9.28
N ARG A 25 -0.87 -6.33 10.38
CA ARG A 25 -1.24 -6.85 11.72
C ARG A 25 -2.74 -6.96 11.94
N GLY A 26 -3.18 -8.07 12.50
CA GLY A 26 -4.56 -8.34 12.86
C GLY A 26 -5.44 -8.71 11.66
N LEU A 27 -6.76 -8.77 11.88
CA LEU A 27 -7.70 -9.08 10.81
C LEU A 27 -8.01 -7.83 10.00
N ARG A 28 -7.89 -7.90 8.68
CA ARG A 28 -7.96 -6.73 7.80
C ARG A 28 -8.91 -6.92 6.62
N CYS A 29 -9.50 -5.82 6.17
CA CYS A 29 -10.03 -5.74 4.82
C CYS A 29 -8.96 -5.17 3.90
N VAL A 30 -8.69 -5.83 2.80
CA VAL A 30 -7.75 -5.41 1.76
C VAL A 30 -8.53 -4.80 0.60
N VAL A 31 -8.13 -3.60 0.20
CA VAL A 31 -8.67 -2.91 -0.98
C VAL A 31 -7.62 -2.99 -2.08
N PHE A 32 -7.92 -3.67 -3.16
CA PHE A 32 -7.03 -3.79 -4.31
C PHE A 32 -7.29 -2.66 -5.30
N PHE A 33 -6.38 -1.68 -5.34
CA PHE A 33 -6.39 -0.59 -6.29
C PHE A 33 -6.04 -1.07 -7.70
N SER A 34 -6.63 -0.46 -8.71
CA SER A 34 -6.40 -0.81 -10.12
C SER A 34 -5.48 0.22 -10.77
N GLY A 35 -4.42 -0.26 -11.44
CA GLY A 35 -3.33 0.51 -12.01
C GLY A 35 -2.03 0.40 -11.21
N CYS A 36 -0.92 0.15 -11.90
CA CYS A 36 0.42 0.06 -11.32
C CYS A 36 1.42 0.74 -12.25
N ASN A 37 2.46 1.34 -11.67
CA ASN A 37 3.60 1.92 -12.39
C ASN A 37 4.66 0.88 -12.78
N LEU A 38 4.60 -0.33 -12.19
CA LEU A 38 5.53 -1.43 -12.48
C LEU A 38 4.87 -2.53 -13.32
N ARG A 39 5.71 -3.39 -13.93
CA ARG A 39 5.32 -4.57 -14.72
C ARG A 39 6.14 -5.79 -14.30
N CYS A 40 6.06 -6.11 -12.99
CA CYS A 40 6.81 -7.21 -12.42
C CYS A 40 6.42 -8.53 -13.09
N PRO A 41 7.36 -9.33 -13.58
CA PRO A 41 7.07 -10.63 -14.21
C PRO A 41 6.49 -11.67 -13.23
N PHE A 42 6.65 -11.42 -11.94
CA PHE A 42 6.13 -12.25 -10.84
C PHE A 42 4.95 -11.60 -10.10
N CYS A 43 4.23 -10.70 -10.74
CA CYS A 43 3.09 -10.02 -10.12
C CYS A 43 2.04 -11.04 -9.65
N HIS A 44 1.65 -10.96 -8.37
CA HIS A 44 0.62 -11.82 -7.78
C HIS A 44 -0.80 -11.43 -8.21
N ASN A 45 -0.99 -10.14 -8.58
CA ASN A 45 -2.30 -9.58 -8.94
C ASN A 45 -2.22 -8.92 -10.34
N PRO A 46 -1.96 -9.70 -11.41
CA PRO A 46 -1.76 -9.15 -12.75
C PRO A 46 -2.99 -8.40 -13.29
N GLU A 47 -4.19 -8.71 -12.80
CA GLU A 47 -5.45 -8.01 -13.10
C GLU A 47 -5.41 -6.55 -12.67
N THR A 48 -4.66 -6.22 -11.61
CA THR A 48 -4.55 -4.86 -11.09
C THR A 48 -3.55 -3.97 -11.84
N LEU A 49 -2.75 -4.53 -12.76
CA LEU A 49 -1.70 -3.79 -13.47
C LEU A 49 -2.23 -2.62 -14.31
N PHE A 50 -3.44 -2.76 -14.84
CA PHE A 50 -4.06 -1.75 -15.69
C PHE A 50 -5.26 -1.12 -14.96
N LYS A 51 -5.51 0.17 -15.22
CA LYS A 51 -6.65 0.89 -14.64
C LYS A 51 -7.98 0.45 -15.30
N ARG A 52 -8.40 -0.79 -15.02
CA ARG A 52 -9.61 -1.44 -15.57
C ARG A 52 -10.62 -1.83 -14.50
N GLY A 53 -10.33 -1.51 -13.24
CA GLY A 53 -11.22 -1.78 -12.12
C GLY A 53 -12.51 -0.96 -12.17
N ARG A 54 -13.42 -1.25 -11.24
CA ARG A 54 -14.65 -0.48 -11.07
C ARG A 54 -14.32 0.91 -10.53
N GLU A 55 -14.86 1.94 -11.15
CA GLU A 55 -14.86 3.28 -10.58
C GLU A 55 -15.83 3.33 -9.39
N THR A 56 -15.36 3.84 -8.26
CA THR A 56 -16.13 3.97 -7.03
C THR A 56 -15.76 5.27 -6.30
N SER A 57 -16.70 5.87 -5.58
CA SER A 57 -16.38 7.03 -4.74
C SER A 57 -15.77 6.59 -3.41
N ALA A 58 -14.98 7.49 -2.79
CA ALA A 58 -14.41 7.27 -1.47
C ALA A 58 -15.51 6.98 -0.42
N GLU A 59 -16.64 7.66 -0.52
CA GLU A 59 -17.79 7.47 0.38
C GLU A 59 -18.42 6.07 0.19
N GLU A 60 -18.69 5.65 -1.06
CA GLU A 60 -19.27 4.32 -1.34
C GLU A 60 -18.38 3.21 -0.79
N LEU A 61 -17.06 3.31 -1.04
CA LEU A 61 -16.10 2.32 -0.55
C LEU A 61 -15.99 2.35 0.97
N PHE A 62 -15.96 3.52 1.59
CA PHE A 62 -15.96 3.68 3.04
C PHE A 62 -17.19 3.02 3.68
N GLN A 63 -18.40 3.25 3.15
CA GLN A 63 -19.63 2.65 3.69
C GLN A 63 -19.59 1.11 3.60
N LYS A 64 -18.99 0.56 2.56
CA LYS A 64 -18.75 -0.89 2.45
C LYS A 64 -17.79 -1.38 3.54
N LEU A 65 -16.64 -0.73 3.73
CA LEU A 65 -15.61 -1.11 4.68
C LEU A 65 -16.05 -0.94 6.15
N LYS A 66 -16.78 0.13 6.45
CA LYS A 66 -17.30 0.43 7.79
C LYS A 66 -18.13 -0.71 8.39
N ARG A 67 -18.83 -1.49 7.57
CA ARG A 67 -19.62 -2.66 8.03
C ARG A 67 -18.76 -3.72 8.71
N TYR A 68 -17.47 -3.79 8.40
CA TYR A 68 -16.52 -4.75 8.97
C TYR A 68 -15.79 -4.21 10.20
N LYS A 69 -16.05 -2.95 10.61
CA LYS A 69 -15.42 -2.33 11.79
C LYS A 69 -15.45 -3.21 13.06
N PRO A 70 -16.53 -3.94 13.38
CA PRO A 70 -16.55 -4.81 14.56
C PRO A 70 -15.45 -5.88 14.58
N TYR A 71 -14.92 -6.25 13.42
CA TYR A 71 -13.87 -7.26 13.25
C TYR A 71 -12.45 -6.67 13.33
N PHE A 72 -12.30 -5.34 13.30
CA PHE A 72 -11.01 -4.64 13.24
C PHE A 72 -10.36 -4.37 14.61
N LYS A 73 -10.73 -5.07 15.68
CA LYS A 73 -10.23 -4.80 17.05
C LYS A 73 -8.69 -4.73 17.16
N LYS A 74 -7.98 -5.50 16.36
CA LYS A 74 -6.50 -5.52 16.27
C LYS A 74 -6.01 -5.45 14.82
N GLY A 75 -6.83 -4.94 13.91
CA GLY A 75 -6.58 -4.89 12.48
C GLY A 75 -7.07 -3.58 11.88
N GLY A 76 -7.64 -3.63 10.67
CA GLY A 76 -8.15 -2.44 10.00
C GLY A 76 -8.29 -2.63 8.50
N VAL A 77 -7.86 -1.63 7.75
CA VAL A 77 -7.88 -1.64 6.28
C VAL A 77 -6.45 -1.60 5.74
N THR A 78 -6.18 -2.42 4.72
CA THR A 78 -4.96 -2.37 3.92
C THR A 78 -5.31 -1.92 2.52
N LEU A 79 -4.62 -0.90 2.04
CA LEU A 79 -4.73 -0.39 0.68
C LEU A 79 -3.59 -1.03 -0.14
N SER A 80 -3.93 -1.92 -1.08
CA SER A 80 -2.99 -2.73 -1.84
C SER A 80 -3.41 -2.80 -3.33
N GLY A 81 -3.05 -3.84 -4.07
CA GLY A 81 -3.48 -4.11 -5.44
C GLY A 81 -2.41 -3.83 -6.47
N GLY A 82 -2.62 -2.84 -7.34
CA GLY A 82 -1.58 -2.28 -8.20
C GLY A 82 -0.64 -1.40 -7.39
N GLU A 83 -0.65 -0.08 -7.61
CA GLU A 83 0.05 0.87 -6.76
C GLU A 83 -0.95 1.92 -6.25
N PRO A 84 -1.33 1.87 -4.96
CA PRO A 84 -2.33 2.77 -4.40
C PRO A 84 -1.94 4.25 -4.49
N PHE A 85 -0.64 4.57 -4.41
CA PHE A 85 -0.14 5.95 -4.42
C PHE A 85 -0.34 6.66 -5.77
N LEU A 86 -0.63 5.91 -6.85
CA LEU A 86 -1.03 6.49 -8.15
C LEU A 86 -2.39 7.19 -8.11
N GLN A 87 -3.23 6.88 -7.11
CA GLN A 87 -4.57 7.45 -6.96
C GLN A 87 -4.65 8.31 -5.69
N LYS A 88 -3.68 9.22 -5.51
CA LYS A 88 -3.44 10.02 -4.32
C LYS A 88 -4.70 10.66 -3.74
N ASP A 89 -5.43 11.46 -4.53
CA ASP A 89 -6.58 12.22 -4.03
C ASP A 89 -7.69 11.32 -3.51
N PHE A 90 -7.97 10.23 -4.23
CA PHE A 90 -8.94 9.22 -3.82
C PHE A 90 -8.47 8.47 -2.57
N LEU A 91 -7.20 8.08 -2.51
CA LEU A 91 -6.59 7.43 -1.36
C LEU A 91 -6.73 8.31 -0.10
N LEU A 92 -6.34 9.59 -0.19
CA LEU A 92 -6.41 10.52 0.93
C LEU A 92 -7.85 10.76 1.41
N ALA A 93 -8.81 10.85 0.47
CA ALA A 93 -10.22 10.98 0.81
C ALA A 93 -10.73 9.75 1.57
N LEU A 94 -10.42 8.54 1.09
CA LEU A 94 -10.80 7.30 1.74
C LEU A 94 -10.17 7.17 3.13
N VAL A 95 -8.88 7.44 3.26
CA VAL A 95 -8.15 7.40 4.54
C VAL A 95 -8.76 8.38 5.54
N SER A 96 -9.09 9.60 5.11
CA SER A 96 -9.74 10.60 5.97
C SER A 96 -11.07 10.09 6.56
N LEU A 97 -11.91 9.43 5.73
CA LEU A 97 -13.16 8.84 6.18
C LEU A 97 -12.95 7.69 7.16
N LEU A 98 -12.02 6.80 6.89
CA LEU A 98 -11.70 5.66 7.74
C LEU A 98 -11.15 6.11 9.11
N ARG A 99 -10.28 7.12 9.13
CA ARG A 99 -9.70 7.65 10.38
C ARG A 99 -10.73 8.35 11.26
N ARG A 100 -11.75 9.01 10.71
CA ARG A 100 -12.88 9.57 11.49
C ARG A 100 -13.62 8.50 12.31
N GLU A 101 -13.59 7.25 11.84
CA GLU A 101 -14.16 6.10 12.55
C GLU A 101 -13.12 5.34 13.40
N ASN A 102 -11.92 5.89 13.60
CA ASN A 102 -10.81 5.23 14.29
C ASN A 102 -10.47 3.85 13.70
N ILE A 103 -10.56 3.70 12.38
CA ILE A 103 -10.12 2.50 11.66
C ILE A 103 -8.65 2.69 11.28
N HIS A 104 -7.81 1.76 11.70
CA HIS A 104 -6.39 1.73 11.39
C HIS A 104 -6.16 1.42 9.91
N VAL A 105 -5.36 2.24 9.22
CA VAL A 105 -5.13 2.14 7.77
C VAL A 105 -3.65 2.06 7.46
N VAL A 106 -3.25 1.00 6.77
CA VAL A 106 -1.91 0.89 6.18
C VAL A 106 -2.01 0.78 4.66
N ALA A 107 -0.93 1.13 3.96
CA ALA A 107 -0.82 0.86 2.54
C ALA A 107 0.33 -0.11 2.27
N GLU A 108 0.10 -1.01 1.33
CA GLU A 108 1.13 -1.83 0.70
C GLU A 108 1.54 -1.15 -0.60
N THR A 109 2.81 -0.82 -0.75
CA THR A 109 3.35 -0.04 -1.87
C THR A 109 4.65 -0.63 -2.38
N ASN A 110 4.93 -0.42 -3.65
CA ASN A 110 6.22 -0.78 -4.24
C ASN A 110 7.36 0.21 -3.89
N GLY A 111 7.08 1.26 -3.14
CA GLY A 111 8.09 2.21 -2.66
C GLY A 111 8.67 3.18 -3.71
N HIS A 112 8.16 3.19 -4.94
CA HIS A 112 8.66 4.05 -6.02
C HIS A 112 8.06 5.46 -6.03
N ILE A 113 7.11 5.74 -5.14
CA ILE A 113 6.41 7.04 -5.05
C ILE A 113 6.53 7.56 -3.62
N PRO A 114 7.62 8.27 -3.26
CA PRO A 114 7.79 8.85 -1.94
C PRO A 114 6.93 10.12 -1.79
N ASP A 115 5.69 9.95 -1.35
CA ASP A 115 4.74 11.05 -1.13
C ASP A 115 4.50 11.30 0.37
N GLU A 116 4.99 12.43 0.86
CA GLU A 116 4.93 12.79 2.29
C GLU A 116 3.49 12.96 2.79
N GLU A 117 2.59 13.50 1.97
CA GLU A 117 1.19 13.73 2.36
C GLU A 117 0.45 12.40 2.56
N ILE A 118 0.66 11.44 1.65
CA ILE A 118 0.11 10.09 1.79
C ILE A 118 0.67 9.42 3.05
N LEU A 119 1.99 9.44 3.22
CA LEU A 119 2.65 8.77 4.35
C LEU A 119 2.21 9.35 5.71
N ARG A 120 1.98 10.66 5.81
CA ARG A 120 1.46 11.29 7.03
C ARG A 120 -0.02 10.96 7.30
N ALA A 121 -0.78 10.63 6.28
CA ALA A 121 -2.18 10.25 6.42
C ALA A 121 -2.36 8.81 6.91
N LEU A 122 -1.41 7.92 6.64
CA LEU A 122 -1.46 6.49 6.99
C LEU A 122 -0.98 6.23 8.42
N ASP A 123 -1.37 5.11 8.99
CA ASP A 123 -0.85 4.61 10.26
C ASP A 123 0.43 3.77 10.08
N GLY A 124 0.82 3.51 8.85
CA GLY A 124 2.04 2.83 8.46
C GLY A 124 1.98 2.32 7.02
N VAL A 125 3.09 1.77 6.55
CA VAL A 125 3.19 1.19 5.20
C VAL A 125 3.89 -0.17 5.22
N ILE A 126 3.55 -1.02 4.27
CA ILE A 126 4.28 -2.25 3.95
C ILE A 126 4.96 -1.99 2.61
N VAL A 127 6.28 -1.93 2.62
CA VAL A 127 7.08 -1.63 1.42
C VAL A 127 7.57 -2.94 0.82
N ASP A 128 7.03 -3.29 -0.34
CA ASP A 128 7.45 -4.48 -1.07
C ASP A 128 8.58 -4.15 -2.04
N ILE A 129 9.81 -4.47 -1.64
CA ILE A 129 11.00 -4.29 -2.48
C ILE A 129 10.92 -5.30 -3.62
N LYS A 130 10.74 -4.83 -4.83
CA LYS A 130 10.57 -5.71 -6.00
C LYS A 130 11.89 -6.33 -6.47
N ASN A 131 13.02 -5.70 -6.17
CA ASN A 131 14.38 -6.19 -6.48
C ASN A 131 14.51 -6.65 -7.95
N GLN A 132 14.00 -5.83 -8.88
CA GLN A 132 14.14 -6.05 -10.32
C GLN A 132 15.50 -5.54 -10.80
N GLU A 133 15.94 -6.02 -11.97
CA GLU A 133 17.23 -5.58 -12.56
C GLU A 133 17.27 -4.07 -12.85
N ALA A 134 16.09 -3.45 -13.06
CA ALA A 134 15.93 -2.02 -13.29
C ALA A 134 15.74 -1.20 -12.00
N ASP A 135 15.62 -1.84 -10.84
CA ASP A 135 15.41 -1.12 -9.58
C ASP A 135 16.73 -0.57 -9.06
N GLU A 136 16.84 0.76 -9.01
CA GLU A 136 17.95 1.41 -8.33
C GLU A 136 17.71 1.41 -6.81
N PRO A 137 18.67 0.97 -5.99
CA PRO A 137 18.56 1.02 -4.52
C PRO A 137 18.22 2.42 -3.98
N SER A 138 18.64 3.47 -4.68
CA SER A 138 18.39 4.89 -4.35
C SER A 138 16.91 5.25 -4.23
N VAL A 139 16.04 4.57 -4.98
CA VAL A 139 14.58 4.78 -4.91
C VAL A 139 14.05 4.39 -3.54
N TYR A 140 14.39 3.19 -3.08
CA TYR A 140 13.98 2.69 -1.76
C TYR A 140 14.62 3.47 -0.62
N GLU A 141 15.90 3.86 -0.77
CA GLU A 141 16.60 4.69 0.22
C GLU A 141 15.89 6.03 0.41
N SER A 142 15.44 6.66 -0.67
CA SER A 142 14.69 7.91 -0.62
C SER A 142 13.35 7.73 0.09
N PHE A 143 12.64 6.64 -0.20
CA PHE A 143 11.36 6.32 0.44
C PHE A 143 11.54 6.08 1.94
N PHE A 144 12.48 5.24 2.35
CA PHE A 144 12.76 4.95 3.77
C PHE A 144 13.24 6.19 4.52
N THR A 145 14.11 6.98 3.92
CA THR A 145 14.58 8.25 4.53
C THR A 145 13.41 9.20 4.79
N LEU A 146 12.44 9.25 3.88
CA LEU A 146 11.22 10.03 4.09
C LEU A 146 10.39 9.47 5.25
N CYS A 147 10.16 8.15 5.30
CA CYS A 147 9.44 7.49 6.40
C CYS A 147 10.10 7.78 7.75
N ASP A 148 11.43 7.60 7.85
CA ASP A 148 12.20 7.83 9.07
C ASP A 148 12.10 9.30 9.51
N ARG A 149 12.22 10.24 8.57
CA ARG A 149 12.13 11.69 8.83
C ARG A 149 10.79 12.11 9.41
N ILE A 150 9.70 11.52 8.92
CA ILE A 150 8.35 11.91 9.36
C ILE A 150 7.78 11.01 10.45
N GLY A 151 8.53 9.96 10.85
CA GLY A 151 8.09 8.99 11.85
C GLY A 151 6.96 8.06 11.38
N CYS A 152 6.85 7.81 10.06
CA CYS A 152 5.88 6.85 9.53
C CYS A 152 6.39 5.42 9.76
N PRO A 153 5.66 4.57 10.52
CA PRO A 153 6.06 3.18 10.70
C PRO A 153 6.02 2.41 9.37
N TYR A 154 7.00 1.52 9.15
CA TYR A 154 6.99 0.68 7.96
C TYR A 154 7.48 -0.74 8.24
N GLU A 155 6.93 -1.69 7.49
CA GLU A 155 7.40 -3.07 7.37
C GLU A 155 7.98 -3.25 5.97
N ILE A 156 8.96 -4.14 5.82
CA ILE A 156 9.60 -4.42 4.53
C ILE A 156 9.31 -5.85 4.12
N THR A 157 8.83 -6.03 2.91
CA THR A 157 8.61 -7.33 2.29
C THR A 157 9.40 -7.46 0.99
N ASN A 158 9.66 -8.69 0.58
CA ASN A 158 10.27 -8.99 -0.72
C ASN A 158 9.81 -10.38 -1.18
N VAL A 159 9.41 -10.49 -2.43
CA VAL A 159 9.08 -11.77 -3.05
C VAL A 159 10.34 -12.41 -3.60
N LEU A 160 10.75 -13.55 -3.03
CA LEU A 160 11.85 -14.34 -3.56
C LEU A 160 11.38 -15.18 -4.74
N VAL A 161 12.04 -14.99 -5.89
CA VAL A 161 11.77 -15.71 -7.12
C VAL A 161 12.97 -16.59 -7.44
N PRO A 162 12.83 -17.93 -7.34
CA PRO A 162 13.93 -18.87 -7.58
C PRO A 162 14.64 -18.63 -8.92
N GLY A 163 15.98 -18.55 -8.88
CA GLY A 163 16.83 -18.31 -10.03
C GLY A 163 16.78 -16.88 -10.59
N LYS A 164 16.09 -15.95 -9.92
CA LYS A 164 15.96 -14.54 -10.34
C LYS A 164 16.59 -13.57 -9.34
N ASN A 165 16.12 -13.54 -8.11
CA ASN A 165 16.58 -12.61 -7.09
C ASN A 165 17.05 -13.30 -5.79
N ASP A 166 17.20 -14.62 -5.79
CA ASP A 166 17.62 -15.47 -4.67
C ASP A 166 19.14 -15.79 -4.67
N THR A 167 19.92 -15.12 -5.53
CA THR A 167 21.39 -15.29 -5.54
C THR A 167 22.02 -14.64 -4.30
N GLY A 168 23.16 -15.18 -3.85
CA GLY A 168 23.86 -14.65 -2.67
C GLY A 168 24.19 -13.17 -2.77
N GLU A 169 24.55 -12.69 -3.95
CA GLU A 169 24.83 -11.26 -4.22
C GLU A 169 23.59 -10.38 -4.05
N LYS A 170 22.45 -10.79 -4.67
CA LYS A 170 21.18 -10.05 -4.58
C LYS A 170 20.64 -10.04 -3.15
N LEU A 171 20.72 -11.17 -2.45
CA LEU A 171 20.33 -11.26 -1.05
C LEU A 171 21.23 -10.41 -0.14
N ALA A 172 22.52 -10.35 -0.39
CA ALA A 172 23.45 -9.47 0.33
C ALA A 172 23.14 -7.99 0.07
N GLY A 173 22.81 -7.63 -1.17
CA GLY A 173 22.36 -6.28 -1.53
C GLY A 173 21.08 -5.88 -0.80
N LEU A 174 20.08 -6.77 -0.81
CA LEU A 174 18.83 -6.57 -0.08
C LEU A 174 19.09 -6.42 1.43
N ALA A 175 19.89 -7.31 2.01
CA ALA A 175 20.25 -7.25 3.43
C ALA A 175 20.96 -5.94 3.80
N LYS A 176 21.82 -5.40 2.92
CA LYS A 176 22.48 -4.10 3.11
C LYS A 176 21.45 -2.97 3.11
N LEU A 177 20.51 -2.99 2.16
CA LEU A 177 19.46 -1.96 2.03
C LEU A 177 18.55 -1.92 3.26
N VAL A 178 18.18 -3.09 3.82
CA VAL A 178 17.21 -3.17 4.94
C VAL A 178 17.84 -3.15 6.32
N ARG A 179 19.18 -3.23 6.42
CA ARG A 179 19.88 -3.30 7.70
C ARG A 179 19.57 -2.08 8.59
N GLY A 180 19.02 -2.32 9.78
CA GLY A 180 18.65 -1.30 10.76
C GLY A 180 17.40 -0.50 10.40
N ARG A 181 16.65 -0.90 9.37
CA ARG A 181 15.41 -0.27 8.93
C ARG A 181 14.21 -1.14 9.26
N GLY A 182 13.04 -0.50 9.36
CA GLY A 182 11.78 -1.18 9.68
C GLY A 182 11.69 -1.67 11.13
N LYS A 183 10.53 -2.12 11.51
CA LYS A 183 10.26 -2.77 12.81
C LYS A 183 9.52 -4.08 12.58
#